data_61080333e06ed28f052332f533066263
#
_entry.id   61080333e06ed28f052332f533066263
#
_cell.length_a   1.000
_cell.length_b   1.000
_cell.length_c   1.000
_cell.angle_alpha   90.00
_cell.angle_beta   90.00
_cell.angle_gamma   90.00
#
_symmetry.space_group_name_H-M   'P 1'
#
loop_
_entity.id
_entity.type
_entity.pdbx_description
1 polymer ?
#
loop_
_entity_poly.entity_id
_entity_poly.type
_entity_poly.pdbx_seq_one_letter_code
_entity_poly.pdbx_strand_id
1 'polypeptide(L)'
;MLAIPLALLSTGVVLNQWVGYYPTVQSAWGAFTAGPLPQQTDLDALDGLRGTDVSTGKIVPVRIPDSGSGFPHRTEYVYLPPAWFAGPAPPTLPVVMMIGGEFNTPADWIRSGQIMPAVDRFTAADGGRAPILVFVDSSGSFNNDTECVNGPRGDAADHLTRDVPSYLESRFAAAADPARWAVVGWSMGGTCAVDLAVMHPELFGTFVDIAGDLGPVSGTKDQTIARLFGGDADRWAAFDPLTVMAKHGPYTGTAGLFDDLTPPHRPQTGAAPRLHRPAEDDDTAGLGGHDGVQDTSEVGAAEKLCAQGREVGIDCTIHTTEGGHTWQFAAAAFTSSFPWIVARLGLPTPSG
;
A
#
# COMPACT_ATOMS: atom_id res chain seq x y z
N MET A 1 13.35 27.54 29.01
CA MET A 1 12.20 26.64 28.78
C MET A 1 11.72 26.54 27.33
N LEU A 2 12.18 27.36 26.37
CA LEU A 2 11.84 27.30 24.93
C LEU A 2 12.65 26.24 24.14
N ALA A 3 13.76 25.75 24.66
CA ALA A 3 14.64 24.84 23.93
C ALA A 3 14.02 23.47 23.61
N ILE A 4 13.24 22.91 24.53
CA ILE A 4 12.61 21.60 24.36
C ILE A 4 11.53 21.63 23.25
N PRO A 5 10.57 22.59 23.25
CA PRO A 5 9.59 22.64 22.17
C PRO A 5 10.21 22.96 20.80
N LEU A 6 11.29 23.77 20.77
CA LEU A 6 12.02 24.03 19.52
C LEU A 6 12.76 22.78 18.99
N ALA A 7 13.36 22.00 19.87
CA ALA A 7 14.00 20.74 19.49
C ALA A 7 12.97 19.75 18.93
N LEU A 8 11.84 19.58 19.61
CA LEU A 8 10.75 18.70 19.13
C LEU A 8 10.19 19.16 17.78
N LEU A 9 10.00 20.48 17.60
CA LEU A 9 9.55 21.02 16.33
C LEU A 9 10.59 20.79 15.22
N SER A 10 11.87 21.03 15.51
CA SER A 10 12.96 20.77 14.56
C SER A 10 13.04 19.30 14.15
N THR A 11 12.94 18.39 15.13
CA THR A 11 12.91 16.94 14.85
C THR A 11 11.69 16.57 13.98
N GLY A 12 10.52 17.10 14.31
CA GLY A 12 9.31 16.87 13.51
C GLY A 12 9.44 17.39 12.07
N VAL A 13 10.06 18.55 11.86
CA VAL A 13 10.31 19.09 10.52
C VAL A 13 11.30 18.23 9.74
N VAL A 14 12.37 17.76 10.37
CA VAL A 14 13.37 16.89 9.73
C VAL A 14 12.74 15.55 9.34
N LEU A 15 12.01 14.92 10.24
CA LEU A 15 11.27 13.69 9.96
C LEU A 15 10.27 13.89 8.82
N ASN A 16 9.52 15.00 8.84
CA ASN A 16 8.58 15.28 7.75
C ASN A 16 9.28 15.54 6.41
N GLN A 17 10.46 16.14 6.40
CA GLN A 17 11.24 16.31 5.16
C GLN A 17 11.72 14.97 4.60
N TRP A 18 11.96 14.00 5.47
CA TRP A 18 12.41 12.67 5.06
C TRP A 18 11.24 11.81 4.51
N VAL A 19 10.10 11.82 5.19
CA VAL A 19 8.93 11.00 4.80
C VAL A 19 7.96 11.72 3.86
N GLY A 20 8.03 13.06 3.79
CA GLY A 20 7.16 13.86 2.91
C GLY A 20 5.67 13.84 3.28
N TYR A 21 5.33 13.55 4.54
CA TYR A 21 3.93 13.47 4.99
C TYR A 21 3.15 14.76 4.74
N TYR A 22 3.77 15.89 5.04
CA TYR A 22 3.11 17.18 4.95
C TYR A 22 3.95 18.14 4.13
N PRO A 23 3.59 18.44 2.87
CA PRO A 23 4.36 19.36 2.01
C PRO A 23 4.33 20.81 2.52
N THR A 24 3.37 21.17 3.37
CA THR A 24 3.24 22.50 3.95
C THR A 24 2.84 22.46 5.42
N VAL A 25 3.15 23.53 6.18
CA VAL A 25 2.68 23.68 7.56
C VAL A 25 1.14 23.66 7.63
N GLN A 26 0.48 24.17 6.60
CA GLN A 26 -0.97 24.19 6.53
C GLN A 26 -1.53 22.78 6.36
N SER A 27 -0.89 21.90 5.57
CA SER A 27 -1.29 20.49 5.44
C SER A 27 -1.07 19.73 6.74
N ALA A 28 0.05 19.97 7.44
CA ALA A 28 0.30 19.40 8.76
C ALA A 28 -0.75 19.84 9.79
N TRP A 29 -1.07 21.13 9.83
CA TRP A 29 -2.11 21.67 10.71
C TRP A 29 -3.48 21.10 10.36
N GLY A 30 -3.82 21.02 9.08
CA GLY A 30 -5.05 20.41 8.58
C GLY A 30 -5.18 18.95 9.01
N ALA A 31 -4.12 18.17 8.94
CA ALA A 31 -4.11 16.78 9.38
C ALA A 31 -4.28 16.65 10.91
N PHE A 32 -3.62 17.54 11.68
CA PHE A 32 -3.70 17.53 13.13
C PHE A 32 -5.08 17.97 13.66
N THR A 33 -5.76 18.84 12.93
CA THR A 33 -7.10 19.35 13.26
C THR A 33 -8.19 18.72 12.41
N ALA A 34 -7.84 17.78 11.54
CA ALA A 34 -8.76 17.24 10.55
C ALA A 34 -9.94 16.54 11.22
N GLY A 35 -11.09 17.04 10.91
CA GLY A 35 -12.35 16.36 11.09
C GLY A 35 -12.46 15.08 10.25
N PRO A 36 -13.67 14.62 9.93
CA PRO A 36 -13.92 13.50 9.06
C PRO A 36 -13.16 13.61 7.72
N LEU A 37 -12.90 12.48 7.08
CA LEU A 37 -12.32 12.45 5.74
C LEU A 37 -13.24 13.13 4.73
N PRO A 38 -12.72 13.63 3.60
CA PRO A 38 -13.57 14.17 2.54
C PRO A 38 -14.64 13.14 2.13
N GLN A 39 -15.88 13.58 1.96
CA GLN A 39 -17.01 12.71 1.55
C GLN A 39 -17.28 11.54 2.50
N GLN A 40 -16.78 11.59 3.73
CA GLN A 40 -17.03 10.56 4.73
C GLN A 40 -18.52 10.49 5.08
N THR A 41 -19.02 9.28 5.16
CA THR A 41 -20.38 8.98 5.63
C THR A 41 -20.35 7.76 6.55
N ASP A 42 -21.32 7.66 7.44
CA ASP A 42 -21.43 6.54 8.35
C ASP A 42 -21.97 5.30 7.63
N LEU A 43 -21.54 4.13 8.09
CA LEU A 43 -21.95 2.84 7.55
C LEU A 43 -23.48 2.66 7.55
N ASP A 44 -24.14 3.12 8.61
CA ASP A 44 -25.60 3.01 8.80
C ASP A 44 -26.39 3.96 7.89
N ALA A 45 -25.75 4.99 7.35
CA ALA A 45 -26.37 5.94 6.43
C ALA A 45 -26.44 5.44 4.98
N LEU A 46 -25.70 4.38 4.62
CA LEU A 46 -25.58 3.92 3.25
C LEU A 46 -26.89 3.50 2.61
N ASP A 47 -27.76 2.82 3.37
CA ASP A 47 -29.05 2.35 2.85
C ASP A 47 -29.98 3.51 2.47
N GLY A 48 -29.88 4.64 3.19
CA GLY A 48 -30.62 5.87 2.88
C GLY A 48 -30.14 6.60 1.61
N LEU A 49 -28.94 6.27 1.12
CA LEU A 49 -28.37 6.85 -0.11
C LEU A 49 -28.67 6.02 -1.35
N ARG A 50 -29.23 4.82 -1.21
CA ARG A 50 -29.54 3.96 -2.36
C ARG A 50 -30.67 4.52 -3.21
N GLY A 51 -30.49 4.42 -4.53
CA GLY A 51 -31.42 4.94 -5.51
C GLY A 51 -31.49 6.46 -5.54
N THR A 52 -30.56 7.15 -4.85
CA THR A 52 -30.43 8.61 -4.91
C THR A 52 -29.30 9.00 -5.88
N ASP A 53 -29.33 10.24 -6.36
CA ASP A 53 -28.28 10.79 -7.22
C ASP A 53 -27.08 11.19 -6.35
N VAL A 54 -26.15 10.24 -6.18
CA VAL A 54 -24.88 10.46 -5.49
C VAL A 54 -23.85 10.92 -6.53
N SER A 55 -23.55 12.20 -6.53
CA SER A 55 -22.64 12.81 -7.53
C SER A 55 -21.16 12.48 -7.33
N THR A 56 -20.74 12.16 -6.10
CA THR A 56 -19.36 11.79 -5.73
C THR A 56 -19.39 10.56 -4.84
N GLY A 57 -18.36 9.72 -4.93
CA GLY A 57 -18.25 8.53 -4.08
C GLY A 57 -18.27 8.87 -2.59
N LYS A 58 -18.42 7.87 -1.75
CA LYS A 58 -18.44 7.99 -0.29
C LYS A 58 -17.32 7.18 0.33
N ILE A 59 -16.71 7.75 1.37
CA ILE A 59 -15.71 7.08 2.19
C ILE A 59 -16.39 6.66 3.50
N VAL A 60 -16.31 5.38 3.81
CA VAL A 60 -16.98 4.77 4.96
C VAL A 60 -15.92 4.24 5.92
N PRO A 61 -15.86 4.75 7.16
CA PRO A 61 -15.04 4.11 8.18
C PRO A 61 -15.65 2.77 8.56
N VAL A 62 -14.80 1.75 8.62
CA VAL A 62 -15.22 0.38 8.95
C VAL A 62 -14.30 -0.20 10.03
N ARG A 63 -14.85 -1.12 10.81
CA ARG A 63 -14.09 -2.04 11.63
C ARG A 63 -14.36 -3.44 11.11
N ILE A 64 -13.41 -3.98 10.40
CA ILE A 64 -13.50 -5.33 9.82
C ILE A 64 -13.37 -6.33 10.96
N PRO A 65 -14.25 -7.34 11.09
CA PRO A 65 -14.10 -8.37 12.12
C PRO A 65 -12.81 -9.17 11.92
N ASP A 66 -12.02 -9.33 12.97
CA ASP A 66 -10.74 -10.05 13.01
C ASP A 66 -10.89 -11.56 13.32
N SER A 67 -12.07 -12.12 13.06
CA SER A 67 -12.41 -13.50 13.45
C SER A 67 -11.59 -14.56 12.71
N GLY A 68 -11.02 -14.25 11.57
CA GLY A 68 -10.16 -15.15 10.81
C GLY A 68 -8.69 -15.07 11.20
N SER A 69 -8.20 -13.86 11.51
CA SER A 69 -6.80 -13.59 11.80
C SER A 69 -6.49 -13.40 13.29
N GLY A 70 -7.42 -12.83 14.05
CA GLY A 70 -7.12 -12.31 15.39
C GLY A 70 -6.20 -11.09 15.38
N PHE A 71 -5.96 -10.49 14.23
CA PHE A 71 -5.05 -9.35 14.09
C PHE A 71 -5.70 -8.06 14.61
N PRO A 72 -5.13 -7.40 15.63
CA PRO A 72 -5.66 -6.14 16.12
C PRO A 72 -5.36 -5.04 15.12
N HIS A 73 -6.38 -4.43 14.56
CA HIS A 73 -6.24 -3.37 13.56
C HIS A 73 -6.99 -2.10 13.95
N ARG A 74 -6.55 -0.98 13.37
CA ARG A 74 -7.18 0.35 13.51
C ARG A 74 -8.42 0.44 12.61
N THR A 75 -9.11 1.59 12.65
CA THR A 75 -10.21 1.88 11.73
C THR A 75 -9.70 1.90 10.29
N GLU A 76 -10.35 1.17 9.43
CA GLU A 76 -10.12 1.08 8.00
C GLU A 76 -11.17 1.87 7.23
N TYR A 77 -10.96 2.09 5.94
CA TYR A 77 -11.88 2.91 5.15
C TYR A 77 -12.22 2.23 3.84
N VAL A 78 -13.47 2.35 3.42
CA VAL A 78 -13.94 1.84 2.13
C VAL A 78 -14.50 3.00 1.32
N TYR A 79 -13.95 3.22 0.14
CA TYR A 79 -14.52 4.11 -0.86
C TYR A 79 -15.52 3.35 -1.73
N LEU A 80 -16.73 3.89 -1.84
CA LEU A 80 -17.81 3.38 -2.67
C LEU A 80 -18.11 4.39 -3.78
N PRO A 81 -17.99 4.02 -5.06
CA PRO A 81 -18.25 4.93 -6.17
C PRO A 81 -19.75 5.24 -6.32
N PRO A 82 -20.14 6.33 -7.01
CA PRO A 82 -21.54 6.67 -7.26
C PRO A 82 -22.39 5.52 -7.80
N ALA A 83 -21.83 4.72 -8.71
CA ALA A 83 -22.51 3.57 -9.30
C ALA A 83 -22.96 2.53 -8.25
N TRP A 84 -22.29 2.46 -7.10
CA TRP A 84 -22.68 1.57 -6.00
C TRP A 84 -24.03 1.94 -5.40
N PHE A 85 -24.41 3.23 -5.49
CA PHE A 85 -25.67 3.78 -4.94
C PHE A 85 -26.80 3.84 -5.94
N ALA A 86 -26.54 3.68 -7.25
CA ALA A 86 -27.48 4.01 -8.31
C ALA A 86 -28.78 3.16 -8.31
N GLY A 87 -28.75 1.97 -7.74
CA GLY A 87 -29.89 1.05 -7.73
C GLY A 87 -30.38 0.68 -6.32
N PRO A 88 -31.46 -0.10 -6.24
CA PRO A 88 -32.00 -0.60 -4.97
C PRO A 88 -31.08 -1.60 -4.28
N ALA A 89 -30.21 -2.25 -5.04
CA ALA A 89 -29.16 -3.13 -4.54
C ALA A 89 -27.81 -2.74 -5.15
N PRO A 90 -26.67 -2.94 -4.44
CA PRO A 90 -25.37 -2.62 -4.97
C PRO A 90 -25.04 -3.55 -6.16
N PRO A 91 -24.43 -3.02 -7.22
CA PRO A 91 -23.80 -3.87 -8.23
C PRO A 91 -22.57 -4.57 -7.65
N THR A 92 -22.24 -5.73 -8.20
CA THR A 92 -20.97 -6.40 -7.89
C THR A 92 -19.84 -5.63 -8.56
N LEU A 93 -18.95 -5.02 -7.75
CA LEU A 93 -17.85 -4.19 -8.22
C LEU A 93 -16.49 -4.84 -7.97
N PRO A 94 -15.49 -4.55 -8.81
CA PRO A 94 -14.11 -4.93 -8.53
C PRO A 94 -13.55 -4.13 -7.36
N VAL A 95 -12.43 -4.60 -6.82
CA VAL A 95 -11.79 -4.05 -5.62
C VAL A 95 -10.34 -3.71 -5.87
N VAL A 96 -9.89 -2.63 -5.27
CA VAL A 96 -8.48 -2.29 -5.11
C VAL A 96 -8.19 -2.20 -3.62
N MET A 97 -7.35 -3.09 -3.10
CA MET A 97 -6.84 -3.03 -1.74
C MET A 97 -5.63 -2.10 -1.73
N MET A 98 -5.65 -1.11 -0.82
CA MET A 98 -4.64 -0.06 -0.70
C MET A 98 -3.86 -0.23 0.59
N ILE A 99 -2.58 -0.57 0.50
CA ILE A 99 -1.69 -0.79 1.64
C ILE A 99 -0.72 0.38 1.75
N GLY A 100 -0.65 1.01 2.92
CA GLY A 100 0.32 2.08 3.22
C GLY A 100 1.70 1.53 3.53
N GLY A 101 2.70 2.41 3.60
CA GLY A 101 4.04 2.07 4.08
C GLY A 101 4.10 1.93 5.60
N GLU A 102 5.30 1.68 6.10
CA GLU A 102 5.58 1.68 7.54
C GLU A 102 5.14 3.01 8.19
N PHE A 103 4.71 2.98 9.44
CA PHE A 103 4.16 4.12 10.21
C PHE A 103 2.86 4.72 9.65
N ASN A 104 2.34 4.24 8.52
CA ASN A 104 1.12 4.78 7.95
C ASN A 104 -0.14 4.30 8.67
N THR A 105 -1.18 5.08 8.49
CA THR A 105 -2.55 4.72 8.87
C THR A 105 -3.37 4.45 7.61
N PRO A 106 -4.49 3.72 7.68
CA PRO A 106 -5.37 3.54 6.52
C PRO A 106 -5.84 4.85 5.87
N ALA A 107 -5.91 5.94 6.65
CA ALA A 107 -6.31 7.25 6.14
C ALA A 107 -5.23 7.98 5.33
N ASP A 108 -3.97 7.54 5.37
CA ASP A 108 -2.87 8.34 4.80
C ASP A 108 -2.85 8.37 3.27
N TRP A 109 -3.34 7.34 2.59
CA TRP A 109 -3.60 7.41 1.15
C TRP A 109 -4.54 8.56 0.78
N ILE A 110 -5.53 8.83 1.65
CA ILE A 110 -6.53 9.88 1.45
C ILE A 110 -5.99 11.25 1.89
N ARG A 111 -5.33 11.32 3.06
CA ARG A 111 -4.87 12.58 3.68
C ARG A 111 -3.53 13.05 3.13
N SER A 112 -2.53 12.20 3.17
CA SER A 112 -1.16 12.50 2.76
C SER A 112 -0.95 12.27 1.26
N GLY A 113 -1.45 11.16 0.74
CA GLY A 113 -1.44 10.83 -0.68
C GLY A 113 -2.42 11.64 -1.52
N GLN A 114 -3.51 12.17 -0.92
CA GLN A 114 -4.52 12.98 -1.61
C GLN A 114 -5.00 12.38 -2.93
N ILE A 115 -5.17 11.06 -2.99
CA ILE A 115 -5.51 10.34 -4.23
C ILE A 115 -6.97 10.56 -4.67
N MET A 116 -7.86 10.94 -3.75
CA MET A 116 -9.30 11.03 -4.04
C MET A 116 -9.65 11.97 -5.19
N PRO A 117 -9.01 13.14 -5.39
CA PRO A 117 -9.28 13.98 -6.56
C PRO A 117 -8.99 13.29 -7.90
N ALA A 118 -8.02 12.38 -7.97
CA ALA A 118 -7.74 11.59 -9.18
C ALA A 118 -8.81 10.51 -9.38
N VAL A 119 -9.18 9.81 -8.31
CA VAL A 119 -10.26 8.81 -8.32
C VAL A 119 -11.59 9.45 -8.74
N ASP A 120 -11.93 10.60 -8.17
CA ASP A 120 -13.19 11.30 -8.47
C ASP A 120 -13.26 11.78 -9.93
N ARG A 121 -12.15 12.32 -10.47
CA ARG A 121 -12.08 12.70 -11.90
C ARG A 121 -12.29 11.50 -12.81
N PHE A 122 -11.62 10.39 -12.53
CA PHE A 122 -11.79 9.16 -13.30
C PHE A 122 -13.23 8.67 -13.22
N THR A 123 -13.77 8.58 -12.02
CA THR A 123 -15.14 8.12 -11.76
C THR A 123 -16.19 8.98 -12.48
N ALA A 124 -16.02 10.30 -12.44
CA ALA A 124 -16.90 11.23 -13.14
C ALA A 124 -16.84 11.04 -14.68
N ALA A 125 -15.63 10.83 -15.23
CA ALA A 125 -15.45 10.59 -16.66
C ALA A 125 -16.03 9.25 -17.12
N ASP A 126 -16.14 8.26 -16.23
CA ASP A 126 -16.73 6.93 -16.52
C ASP A 126 -18.19 6.78 -16.01
N GLY A 127 -18.95 7.86 -15.95
CA GLY A 127 -20.37 7.81 -15.58
C GLY A 127 -20.63 7.28 -14.17
N GLY A 128 -19.75 7.58 -13.24
CA GLY A 128 -19.86 7.19 -11.82
C GLY A 128 -19.30 5.81 -11.51
N ARG A 129 -18.71 5.10 -12.48
CA ARG A 129 -18.12 3.76 -12.28
C ARG A 129 -16.67 3.85 -11.86
N ALA A 130 -16.32 3.09 -10.84
CA ALA A 130 -14.95 2.85 -10.38
C ALA A 130 -14.93 1.57 -9.54
N PRO A 131 -13.77 1.01 -9.23
CA PRO A 131 -13.68 -0.06 -8.24
C PRO A 131 -14.00 0.46 -6.83
N ILE A 132 -14.36 -0.44 -5.94
CA ILE A 132 -14.28 -0.21 -4.49
C ILE A 132 -12.82 -0.06 -4.14
N LEU A 133 -12.44 0.99 -3.38
CA LEU A 133 -11.10 1.05 -2.79
C LEU A 133 -11.22 0.72 -1.31
N VAL A 134 -10.40 -0.18 -0.81
CA VAL A 134 -10.30 -0.45 0.63
C VAL A 134 -8.92 -0.06 1.14
N PHE A 135 -8.88 0.84 2.11
CA PHE A 135 -7.67 1.33 2.75
C PHE A 135 -7.49 0.55 4.05
N VAL A 136 -6.60 -0.43 4.02
CA VAL A 136 -6.43 -1.42 5.07
C VAL A 136 -5.35 -1.06 6.07
N ASP A 137 -5.44 -1.64 7.25
CA ASP A 137 -4.42 -1.55 8.27
C ASP A 137 -3.55 -2.80 8.30
N SER A 138 -2.35 -2.68 7.79
CA SER A 138 -1.37 -3.77 7.78
C SER A 138 -0.51 -3.84 9.06
N SER A 139 -0.56 -2.81 9.91
CA SER A 139 0.35 -2.67 11.06
C SER A 139 -0.32 -2.81 12.42
N GLY A 140 -1.61 -2.52 12.54
CA GLY A 140 -2.34 -2.56 13.81
C GLY A 140 -2.01 -1.41 14.77
N SER A 141 -0.76 -0.93 14.75
CA SER A 141 -0.29 0.19 15.57
C SER A 141 0.77 1.00 14.83
N PHE A 142 1.13 2.17 15.35
CA PHE A 142 2.01 3.13 14.67
C PHE A 142 3.40 2.58 14.32
N ASN A 143 4.01 1.78 15.20
CA ASN A 143 5.39 1.30 15.06
C ASN A 143 5.47 -0.23 14.95
N ASN A 144 4.43 -0.88 14.50
CA ASN A 144 4.40 -2.32 14.31
C ASN A 144 4.56 -2.63 12.82
N ASP A 145 5.78 -2.65 12.37
CA ASP A 145 6.13 -3.07 11.02
C ASP A 145 5.97 -4.59 10.90
N THR A 146 4.86 -5.02 10.31
CA THR A 146 4.53 -6.45 10.13
C THR A 146 5.04 -7.02 8.83
N GLU A 147 5.43 -6.19 7.87
CA GLU A 147 5.72 -6.60 6.49
C GLU A 147 4.59 -7.48 5.89
N CYS A 148 3.35 -7.25 6.35
CA CYS A 148 2.17 -8.04 5.99
C CYS A 148 2.33 -9.56 6.14
N VAL A 149 3.22 -10.02 7.02
CA VAL A 149 3.40 -11.45 7.27
C VAL A 149 2.62 -11.92 8.49
N ASN A 150 2.51 -13.23 8.66
CA ASN A 150 2.02 -13.84 9.89
C ASN A 150 3.20 -14.18 10.79
N GLY A 151 3.24 -13.60 12.00
CA GLY A 151 4.39 -13.80 12.86
C GLY A 151 4.26 -13.20 14.26
N PRO A 152 5.39 -12.99 14.94
CA PRO A 152 5.39 -12.44 16.31
C PRO A 152 4.75 -11.05 16.43
N ARG A 153 4.64 -10.31 15.31
CA ARG A 153 4.04 -8.97 15.25
C ARG A 153 2.55 -8.99 14.93
N GLY A 154 1.95 -10.19 14.78
CA GLY A 154 0.54 -10.41 14.46
C GLY A 154 0.35 -11.10 13.12
N ASP A 155 -0.86 -11.56 12.87
CA ASP A 155 -1.20 -12.31 11.67
C ASP A 155 -1.82 -11.37 10.61
N ALA A 156 -1.01 -10.40 10.15
CA ALA A 156 -1.43 -9.38 9.19
C ALA A 156 -1.78 -9.98 7.82
N ALA A 157 -1.05 -10.99 7.35
CA ALA A 157 -1.38 -11.68 6.11
C ALA A 157 -2.79 -12.30 6.16
N ASP A 158 -3.14 -12.96 7.25
CA ASP A 158 -4.48 -13.55 7.42
C ASP A 158 -5.58 -12.49 7.47
N HIS A 159 -5.32 -11.34 8.10
CA HIS A 159 -6.26 -10.20 8.06
C HIS A 159 -6.51 -9.74 6.62
N LEU A 160 -5.46 -9.51 5.87
CA LEU A 160 -5.53 -8.98 4.50
C LEU A 160 -6.10 -9.99 3.50
N THR A 161 -5.94 -11.30 3.74
CA THR A 161 -6.36 -12.35 2.79
C THR A 161 -7.64 -13.07 3.17
N ARG A 162 -8.09 -12.99 4.42
CA ARG A 162 -9.30 -13.67 4.91
C ARG A 162 -10.37 -12.70 5.41
N ASP A 163 -9.99 -11.81 6.36
CA ASP A 163 -10.99 -10.93 6.99
C ASP A 163 -11.47 -9.85 6.01
N VAL A 164 -10.53 -9.17 5.35
CA VAL A 164 -10.85 -8.06 4.43
C VAL A 164 -11.68 -8.53 3.23
N PRO A 165 -11.29 -9.57 2.46
CA PRO A 165 -12.10 -10.03 1.34
C PRO A 165 -13.50 -10.49 1.76
N SER A 166 -13.60 -11.34 2.79
CA SER A 166 -14.88 -11.85 3.28
C SER A 166 -15.84 -10.74 3.71
N TYR A 167 -15.30 -9.71 4.37
CA TYR A 167 -16.09 -8.55 4.79
C TYR A 167 -16.59 -7.73 3.60
N LEU A 168 -15.72 -7.45 2.62
CA LEU A 168 -16.10 -6.67 1.44
C LEU A 168 -17.11 -7.39 0.56
N GLU A 169 -16.94 -8.67 0.36
CA GLU A 169 -17.91 -9.49 -0.40
C GLU A 169 -19.28 -9.49 0.27
N SER A 170 -19.31 -9.74 1.58
CA SER A 170 -20.58 -9.83 2.31
C SER A 170 -21.27 -8.48 2.53
N ARG A 171 -20.50 -7.41 2.75
CA ARG A 171 -21.05 -6.10 3.15
C ARG A 171 -21.24 -5.12 1.99
N PHE A 172 -20.36 -5.18 0.99
CA PHE A 172 -20.31 -4.18 -0.09
C PHE A 172 -20.52 -4.77 -1.48
N ALA A 173 -20.86 -6.04 -1.60
CA ALA A 173 -21.02 -6.76 -2.86
C ALA A 173 -19.74 -6.72 -3.73
N ALA A 174 -18.57 -6.81 -3.10
CA ALA A 174 -17.33 -6.96 -3.82
C ALA A 174 -17.34 -8.24 -4.68
N ALA A 175 -16.63 -8.20 -5.82
CA ALA A 175 -16.49 -9.38 -6.66
C ALA A 175 -15.64 -10.45 -5.96
N ALA A 176 -16.01 -11.71 -6.10
CA ALA A 176 -15.21 -12.85 -5.61
C ALA A 176 -14.18 -13.35 -6.63
N ASP A 177 -14.23 -12.85 -7.88
CA ASP A 177 -13.32 -13.25 -8.95
C ASP A 177 -11.95 -12.58 -8.76
N PRO A 178 -10.84 -13.32 -8.64
CA PRO A 178 -9.49 -12.75 -8.49
C PRO A 178 -9.09 -11.81 -9.63
N ALA A 179 -9.59 -12.01 -10.85
CA ALA A 179 -9.36 -11.09 -11.97
C ALA A 179 -9.98 -9.69 -11.72
N ARG A 180 -10.81 -9.56 -10.72
CA ARG A 180 -11.46 -8.31 -10.31
C ARG A 180 -10.92 -7.74 -8.99
N TRP A 181 -9.79 -8.26 -8.52
CA TRP A 181 -9.08 -7.76 -7.35
C TRP A 181 -7.67 -7.31 -7.71
N ALA A 182 -7.35 -6.11 -7.29
CA ALA A 182 -5.99 -5.58 -7.31
C ALA A 182 -5.53 -5.26 -5.89
N VAL A 183 -4.25 -5.44 -5.64
CA VAL A 183 -3.58 -4.94 -4.44
C VAL A 183 -2.54 -3.91 -4.84
N VAL A 184 -2.57 -2.75 -4.21
CA VAL A 184 -1.69 -1.60 -4.48
C VAL A 184 -1.04 -1.19 -3.18
N GLY A 185 0.27 -1.08 -3.18
CA GLY A 185 0.97 -0.66 -1.99
C GLY A 185 2.11 0.30 -2.25
N TRP A 186 2.52 0.99 -1.21
CA TRP A 186 3.64 1.91 -1.24
C TRP A 186 4.64 1.59 -0.15
N SER A 187 5.95 1.58 -0.49
CA SER A 187 7.04 1.26 0.42
C SER A 187 6.85 -0.17 0.97
N MET A 188 6.85 -0.40 2.28
CA MET A 188 6.45 -1.67 2.89
C MET A 188 5.16 -2.22 2.25
N GLY A 189 4.15 -1.38 2.00
CA GLY A 189 2.92 -1.80 1.34
C GLY A 189 3.13 -2.27 -0.11
N GLY A 190 4.15 -1.75 -0.80
CA GLY A 190 4.56 -2.21 -2.14
C GLY A 190 5.08 -3.64 -2.08
N THR A 191 6.01 -3.91 -1.15
CA THR A 191 6.47 -5.27 -0.83
C THR A 191 5.28 -6.20 -0.53
N CYS A 192 4.37 -5.75 0.35
CA CYS A 192 3.14 -6.48 0.68
C CYS A 192 2.30 -6.81 -0.56
N ALA A 193 2.17 -5.87 -1.51
CA ALA A 193 1.36 -6.08 -2.69
C ALA A 193 1.91 -7.19 -3.59
N VAL A 194 3.21 -7.26 -3.75
CA VAL A 194 3.88 -8.35 -4.46
C VAL A 194 3.67 -9.68 -3.72
N ASP A 195 4.02 -9.72 -2.44
CA ASP A 195 3.96 -10.94 -1.62
C ASP A 195 2.55 -11.53 -1.61
N LEU A 196 1.54 -10.72 -1.31
CA LEU A 196 0.16 -11.16 -1.27
C LEU A 196 -0.33 -11.68 -2.63
N ALA A 197 0.02 -11.00 -3.74
CA ALA A 197 -0.42 -11.41 -5.06
C ALA A 197 0.27 -12.71 -5.53
N VAL A 198 1.56 -12.89 -5.25
CA VAL A 198 2.25 -14.13 -5.66
C VAL A 198 1.93 -15.31 -4.75
N MET A 199 1.60 -15.07 -3.48
CA MET A 199 1.16 -16.12 -2.55
C MET A 199 -0.29 -16.51 -2.74
N HIS A 200 -1.14 -15.57 -3.14
CA HIS A 200 -2.59 -15.72 -3.23
C HIS A 200 -3.16 -15.27 -4.59
N PRO A 201 -2.69 -15.88 -5.70
CA PRO A 201 -3.21 -15.56 -7.04
C PRO A 201 -4.69 -15.93 -7.19
N GLU A 202 -5.24 -16.76 -6.30
CA GLU A 202 -6.66 -17.06 -6.18
C GLU A 202 -7.49 -15.89 -5.58
N LEU A 203 -6.83 -14.88 -5.02
CA LEU A 203 -7.47 -13.66 -4.48
C LEU A 203 -7.14 -12.42 -5.32
N PHE A 204 -5.90 -12.28 -5.77
CA PHE A 204 -5.40 -11.07 -6.41
C PHE A 204 -4.84 -11.36 -7.80
N GLY A 205 -5.57 -10.97 -8.85
CA GLY A 205 -5.10 -11.08 -10.23
C GLY A 205 -4.19 -9.92 -10.67
N THR A 206 -4.13 -8.85 -9.89
CA THR A 206 -3.35 -7.65 -10.25
C THR A 206 -2.67 -7.06 -9.03
N PHE A 207 -1.41 -6.64 -9.17
CA PHE A 207 -0.72 -5.88 -8.13
C PHE A 207 -0.01 -4.65 -8.68
N VAL A 208 0.18 -3.65 -7.82
CA VAL A 208 1.04 -2.50 -8.08
C VAL A 208 1.96 -2.31 -6.87
N ASP A 209 3.23 -2.41 -7.14
CA ASP A 209 4.29 -2.12 -6.20
C ASP A 209 4.84 -0.72 -6.47
N ILE A 210 4.74 0.16 -5.48
CA ILE A 210 5.28 1.52 -5.55
C ILE A 210 6.45 1.62 -4.57
N ALA A 211 7.66 1.57 -5.10
CA ALA A 211 8.92 1.65 -4.35
C ALA A 211 8.98 0.68 -3.15
N GLY A 212 8.62 -0.58 -3.39
CA GLY A 212 8.75 -1.66 -2.42
C GLY A 212 10.13 -2.30 -2.44
N ASP A 213 10.39 -3.12 -1.44
CA ASP A 213 11.60 -3.92 -1.31
C ASP A 213 11.51 -5.26 -2.07
N LEU A 214 12.62 -5.95 -2.13
CA LEU A 214 12.72 -7.26 -2.79
C LEU A 214 11.87 -8.35 -2.09
N GLY A 215 11.48 -8.13 -0.86
CA GLY A 215 10.68 -9.02 -0.01
C GLY A 215 10.67 -8.51 1.42
N PRO A 216 9.98 -9.19 2.35
CA PRO A 216 9.84 -8.72 3.73
C PRO A 216 11.20 -8.45 4.38
N VAL A 217 11.36 -7.25 4.92
CA VAL A 217 12.63 -6.77 5.47
C VAL A 217 12.43 -6.13 6.86
N SER A 218 13.30 -6.47 7.80
CA SER A 218 13.39 -5.82 9.12
C SER A 218 14.83 -5.87 9.61
N GLY A 219 15.73 -5.17 8.89
CA GLY A 219 17.16 -5.19 9.06
C GLY A 219 17.86 -6.21 8.14
N THR A 220 18.92 -6.88 8.61
CA THR A 220 19.57 -7.95 7.84
C THR A 220 18.65 -9.17 7.70
N LYS A 221 18.94 -10.08 6.78
CA LYS A 221 18.16 -11.31 6.60
C LYS A 221 17.97 -12.09 7.91
N ASP A 222 19.04 -12.27 8.68
CA ASP A 222 18.96 -12.99 9.97
C ASP A 222 18.11 -12.25 10.98
N GLN A 223 18.20 -10.91 11.01
CA GLN A 223 17.33 -10.07 11.84
C GLN A 223 15.88 -10.14 11.39
N THR A 224 15.61 -10.10 10.10
CA THR A 224 14.28 -10.27 9.53
C THR A 224 13.67 -11.61 9.92
N ILE A 225 14.41 -12.71 9.75
CA ILE A 225 13.97 -14.05 10.16
C ILE A 225 13.66 -14.08 11.67
N ALA A 226 14.53 -13.50 12.50
CA ALA A 226 14.31 -13.48 13.93
C ALA A 226 13.10 -12.62 14.35
N ARG A 227 12.94 -11.43 13.74
CA ARG A 227 11.94 -10.42 14.16
C ARG A 227 10.55 -10.70 13.60
N LEU A 228 10.46 -11.11 12.34
CA LEU A 228 9.17 -11.30 11.65
C LEU A 228 8.71 -12.76 11.70
N PHE A 229 9.63 -13.72 11.78
CA PHE A 229 9.30 -15.14 11.67
C PHE A 229 9.69 -15.96 12.90
N GLY A 230 10.10 -15.31 13.99
CA GLY A 230 10.47 -15.98 15.25
C GLY A 230 11.70 -16.90 15.16
N GLY A 231 12.60 -16.63 14.19
CA GLY A 231 13.79 -17.42 13.95
C GLY A 231 13.58 -18.59 12.95
N ASP A 232 12.42 -18.72 12.36
CA ASP A 232 12.08 -19.80 11.43
C ASP A 232 12.38 -19.38 9.98
N ALA A 233 13.47 -19.92 9.41
CA ALA A 233 13.91 -19.62 8.05
C ALA A 233 12.97 -20.23 6.97
N ASP A 234 12.28 -21.34 7.27
CA ASP A 234 11.34 -21.94 6.31
C ASP A 234 10.07 -21.09 6.21
N ARG A 235 9.62 -20.51 7.33
CA ARG A 235 8.53 -19.54 7.32
C ARG A 235 8.91 -18.28 6.55
N TRP A 236 10.13 -17.75 6.75
CA TRP A 236 10.63 -16.64 5.93
C TRP A 236 10.60 -16.99 4.43
N ALA A 237 11.10 -18.15 4.06
CA ALA A 237 11.12 -18.59 2.66
C ALA A 237 9.72 -18.81 2.04
N ALA A 238 8.70 -18.98 2.87
CA ALA A 238 7.31 -19.06 2.43
C ALA A 238 6.69 -17.69 2.13
N PHE A 239 7.34 -16.61 2.55
CA PHE A 239 6.96 -15.22 2.27
C PHE A 239 7.97 -14.49 1.36
N ASP A 240 9.12 -15.08 1.04
CA ASP A 240 10.07 -14.50 0.08
C ASP A 240 9.53 -14.62 -1.34
N PRO A 241 9.18 -13.53 -2.03
CA PRO A 241 8.44 -13.58 -3.29
C PRO A 241 9.19 -14.29 -4.40
N LEU A 242 10.55 -14.19 -4.44
CA LEU A 242 11.34 -14.93 -5.41
C LEU A 242 11.23 -16.44 -5.19
N THR A 243 11.28 -16.87 -3.93
CA THR A 243 11.12 -18.28 -3.55
C THR A 243 9.69 -18.77 -3.82
N VAL A 244 8.69 -17.94 -3.51
CA VAL A 244 7.27 -18.26 -3.76
C VAL A 244 7.02 -18.42 -5.24
N MET A 245 7.41 -17.44 -6.07
CA MET A 245 7.25 -17.50 -7.52
C MET A 245 7.92 -18.73 -8.14
N ALA A 246 9.14 -19.07 -7.70
CA ALA A 246 9.85 -20.25 -8.20
C ALA A 246 9.16 -21.57 -7.86
N LYS A 247 8.44 -21.64 -6.73
CA LYS A 247 7.74 -22.85 -6.26
C LYS A 247 6.33 -22.96 -6.79
N HIS A 248 5.60 -21.83 -6.89
CA HIS A 248 4.17 -21.80 -7.22
C HIS A 248 3.91 -21.92 -8.72
N GLY A 249 4.68 -21.26 -9.56
CA GLY A 249 4.44 -21.10 -11.00
C GLY A 249 4.00 -22.34 -11.77
N PRO A 250 3.41 -22.20 -12.97
CA PRO A 250 3.19 -20.95 -13.69
C PRO A 250 1.93 -20.20 -13.23
N TYR A 251 2.01 -18.88 -13.24
CA TYR A 251 0.86 -17.98 -13.00
C TYR A 251 0.07 -17.78 -14.30
N THR A 252 -1.25 -17.67 -14.18
CA THR A 252 -2.14 -17.40 -15.31
C THR A 252 -3.08 -16.26 -14.96
N GLY A 253 -3.08 -15.21 -15.80
CA GLY A 253 -3.94 -14.04 -15.60
C GLY A 253 -3.41 -13.01 -14.59
N THR A 254 -2.35 -13.31 -13.88
CA THR A 254 -1.70 -12.40 -12.93
C THR A 254 -0.90 -11.34 -13.65
N ALA A 255 -1.04 -10.08 -13.24
CA ALA A 255 -0.27 -8.95 -13.78
C ALA A 255 0.27 -8.06 -12.67
N GLY A 256 1.47 -7.56 -12.88
CA GLY A 256 2.17 -6.67 -11.96
C GLY A 256 2.68 -5.41 -12.63
N LEU A 257 2.55 -4.29 -11.92
CA LEU A 257 3.20 -3.04 -12.30
C LEU A 257 4.07 -2.59 -11.13
N PHE A 258 5.32 -2.31 -11.43
CA PHE A 258 6.27 -1.71 -10.51
C PHE A 258 6.48 -0.25 -10.90
N ASP A 259 6.38 0.66 -9.93
CA ASP A 259 6.78 2.07 -10.11
C ASP A 259 7.90 2.36 -9.12
N ASP A 260 9.14 2.32 -9.62
CA ASP A 260 10.34 2.40 -8.81
C ASP A 260 10.98 3.79 -8.89
N LEU A 261 11.72 4.14 -7.85
CA LEU A 261 12.45 5.40 -7.75
C LEU A 261 13.76 5.32 -8.52
N THR A 262 13.94 6.24 -9.45
CA THR A 262 15.26 6.49 -10.02
C THR A 262 15.97 7.53 -9.15
N PRO A 263 17.13 7.21 -8.54
CA PRO A 263 17.89 8.21 -7.78
C PRO A 263 18.18 9.42 -8.66
N PRO A 264 17.99 10.65 -8.18
CA PRO A 264 18.30 11.85 -8.95
C PRO A 264 19.77 11.80 -9.38
N HIS A 265 20.05 12.07 -10.66
CA HIS A 265 21.39 12.15 -11.22
C HIS A 265 22.18 13.19 -10.42
N ARG A 266 23.00 12.76 -9.46
CA ARG A 266 23.99 13.62 -8.84
C ARG A 266 25.11 13.81 -9.84
N PRO A 267 25.41 15.03 -10.32
CA PRO A 267 26.63 15.27 -11.07
C PRO A 267 27.79 14.78 -10.21
N GLN A 268 28.66 13.93 -10.75
CA GLN A 268 29.88 13.49 -10.07
C GLN A 268 30.82 14.69 -9.95
N THR A 269 30.58 15.56 -9.01
CA THR A 269 31.56 16.56 -8.60
C THR A 269 32.45 15.91 -7.56
N GLY A 270 33.66 15.54 -8.02
CA GLY A 270 34.86 15.21 -7.25
C GLY A 270 34.65 14.38 -5.98
N ALA A 271 35.11 13.15 -6.01
CA ALA A 271 35.13 12.23 -4.89
C ALA A 271 35.77 12.86 -3.64
N ALA A 272 34.97 13.18 -2.63
CA ALA A 272 35.44 13.30 -1.28
C ALA A 272 35.78 11.88 -0.73
N PRO A 273 36.90 11.69 -0.01
CA PRO A 273 37.24 10.39 0.53
C PRO A 273 36.14 9.92 1.50
N ARG A 274 35.59 8.74 1.24
CA ARG A 274 34.68 8.08 2.20
C ARG A 274 35.51 7.68 3.42
N LEU A 275 35.27 8.34 4.55
CA LEU A 275 35.71 7.86 5.85
C LEU A 275 34.92 6.56 6.11
N HIS A 276 35.64 5.45 6.15
CA HIS A 276 35.12 4.19 6.64
C HIS A 276 34.64 4.39 8.09
N ARG A 277 33.33 4.37 8.31
CA ARG A 277 32.77 4.17 9.64
C ARG A 277 32.81 2.68 9.92
N PRO A 278 33.30 2.23 11.08
CA PRO A 278 33.14 0.85 11.49
C PRO A 278 31.63 0.56 11.62
N ALA A 279 31.22 -0.66 11.26
CA ALA A 279 29.87 -1.15 11.53
C ALA A 279 29.70 -1.13 13.05
N GLU A 280 28.97 -0.15 13.57
CA GLU A 280 28.45 -0.17 14.93
C GLU A 280 27.20 -1.05 14.90
N ASP A 281 27.16 -2.04 15.79
CA ASP A 281 25.96 -2.81 16.09
C ASP A 281 24.89 -1.83 16.59
N ASP A 282 24.00 -1.42 15.70
CA ASP A 282 22.99 -0.43 16.02
C ASP A 282 21.70 -1.14 16.49
N ASP A 283 21.56 -1.20 17.83
CA ASP A 283 20.33 -1.65 18.51
C ASP A 283 19.14 -0.68 18.29
N THR A 284 19.31 0.38 17.51
CA THR A 284 18.26 1.37 17.20
C THR A 284 17.40 0.99 15.99
N ALA A 285 17.60 -0.15 15.35
CA ALA A 285 16.81 -0.69 14.25
C ALA A 285 15.37 -1.09 14.64
N GLY A 286 14.70 -0.23 15.36
CA GLY A 286 13.28 -0.30 15.73
C GLY A 286 12.51 0.95 15.36
N LEU A 287 13.19 1.91 14.72
CA LEU A 287 12.60 3.19 14.31
C LEU A 287 13.01 3.46 12.84
N GLY A 288 12.31 2.86 11.90
CA GLY A 288 12.51 3.06 10.47
C GLY A 288 13.59 2.14 9.89
N GLY A 289 13.18 0.99 9.40
CA GLY A 289 14.06 -0.10 8.93
C GLY A 289 14.92 0.19 7.69
N HIS A 290 14.95 1.40 7.15
CA HIS A 290 15.75 1.77 5.98
C HIS A 290 17.02 2.54 6.29
N ASP A 291 17.35 2.74 7.56
CA ASP A 291 18.46 3.58 7.98
C ASP A 291 19.79 2.82 8.01
N GLY A 292 20.44 2.71 6.89
CA GLY A 292 21.86 2.41 6.86
C GLY A 292 22.31 1.25 6.00
N VAL A 293 21.43 0.43 5.48
CA VAL A 293 21.78 -0.51 4.42
C VAL A 293 21.29 0.08 3.09
N GLN A 294 22.02 1.04 2.56
CA GLN A 294 21.96 1.40 1.14
C GLN A 294 22.46 0.21 0.34
N ASP A 295 21.90 -0.94 0.53
CA ASP A 295 22.28 -2.09 -0.24
C ASP A 295 21.04 -2.81 -0.74
N THR A 296 20.79 -2.58 -2.00
CA THR A 296 20.19 -3.56 -2.89
C THR A 296 18.73 -3.92 -2.69
N SER A 297 18.07 -3.55 -1.61
CA SER A 297 16.67 -3.91 -1.44
C SER A 297 15.78 -3.10 -2.38
N GLU A 298 15.83 -1.79 -2.37
CA GLU A 298 14.99 -0.94 -3.25
C GLU A 298 15.55 -0.88 -4.69
N VAL A 299 16.86 -0.57 -4.86
CA VAL A 299 17.44 -0.41 -6.19
C VAL A 299 17.56 -1.75 -6.89
N GLY A 300 16.77 -1.93 -7.93
CA GLY A 300 16.74 -3.15 -8.74
C GLY A 300 15.87 -4.26 -8.13
N ALA A 301 15.09 -4.00 -7.09
CA ALA A 301 14.08 -4.93 -6.59
C ALA A 301 13.01 -5.21 -7.66
N ALA A 302 12.43 -4.15 -8.23
CA ALA A 302 11.47 -4.24 -9.32
C ALA A 302 12.00 -5.04 -10.52
N GLU A 303 13.25 -4.81 -10.92
CA GLU A 303 13.86 -5.53 -12.04
C GLU A 303 14.00 -7.02 -11.77
N LYS A 304 14.44 -7.41 -10.57
CA LYS A 304 14.59 -8.82 -10.17
C LYS A 304 13.24 -9.52 -10.03
N LEU A 305 12.28 -8.87 -9.36
CA LEU A 305 10.94 -9.41 -9.17
C LEU A 305 10.20 -9.57 -10.49
N CYS A 306 10.28 -8.54 -11.35
CA CYS A 306 9.66 -8.58 -12.67
C CYS A 306 10.33 -9.60 -13.60
N ALA A 307 11.65 -9.75 -13.56
CA ALA A 307 12.34 -10.78 -14.33
C ALA A 307 11.87 -12.18 -13.92
N GLN A 308 11.88 -12.50 -12.62
CA GLN A 308 11.39 -13.77 -12.11
C GLN A 308 9.89 -13.96 -12.40
N GLY A 309 9.08 -12.92 -12.25
CA GLY A 309 7.64 -12.97 -12.54
C GLY A 309 7.37 -13.37 -13.99
N ARG A 310 8.08 -12.78 -14.96
CA ARG A 310 7.96 -13.12 -16.39
C ARG A 310 8.32 -14.57 -16.68
N GLU A 311 9.36 -15.11 -16.01
CA GLU A 311 9.74 -16.51 -16.17
C GLU A 311 8.65 -17.49 -15.74
N VAL A 312 7.82 -17.09 -14.79
CA VAL A 312 6.71 -17.92 -14.25
C VAL A 312 5.33 -17.51 -14.76
N GLY A 313 5.23 -16.59 -15.74
CA GLY A 313 3.98 -16.26 -16.43
C GLY A 313 3.23 -15.04 -15.90
N ILE A 314 3.81 -14.22 -15.04
CA ILE A 314 3.26 -12.94 -14.61
C ILE A 314 3.49 -11.88 -15.71
N ASP A 315 2.42 -11.21 -16.16
CA ASP A 315 2.51 -10.06 -17.06
C ASP A 315 3.02 -8.85 -16.29
N CYS A 316 4.30 -8.49 -16.49
CA CYS A 316 5.00 -7.57 -15.62
C CYS A 316 5.52 -6.34 -16.38
N THR A 317 5.23 -5.15 -15.86
CA THR A 317 5.69 -3.84 -16.36
C THR A 317 6.43 -3.09 -15.27
N ILE A 318 7.50 -2.37 -15.65
CA ILE A 318 8.26 -1.50 -14.75
C ILE A 318 8.17 -0.07 -15.28
N HIS A 319 7.80 0.84 -14.40
CA HIS A 319 7.96 2.28 -14.59
C HIS A 319 9.06 2.75 -13.64
N THR A 320 9.80 3.76 -14.08
CA THR A 320 10.79 4.43 -13.24
C THR A 320 10.53 5.92 -13.25
N THR A 321 10.45 6.52 -12.09
CA THR A 321 10.15 7.95 -11.93
C THR A 321 11.22 8.59 -11.06
N GLU A 322 11.77 9.74 -11.50
CA GLU A 322 12.69 10.52 -10.67
C GLU A 322 11.95 11.14 -9.49
N GLY A 323 12.48 10.97 -8.29
CA GLY A 323 11.85 11.52 -7.10
C GLY A 323 12.55 11.13 -5.80
N GLY A 324 11.90 11.46 -4.70
CA GLY A 324 12.24 10.99 -3.36
C GLY A 324 11.17 10.03 -2.86
N HIS A 325 11.51 9.22 -1.87
CA HIS A 325 10.58 8.29 -1.21
C HIS A 325 9.57 9.09 -0.36
N THR A 326 8.54 9.62 -1.01
CA THR A 326 7.56 10.54 -0.41
C THR A 326 6.13 10.23 -0.83
N TRP A 327 5.16 10.70 -0.07
CA TRP A 327 3.74 10.58 -0.43
C TRP A 327 3.38 11.23 -1.77
N GLN A 328 4.11 12.28 -2.18
CA GLN A 328 3.92 12.92 -3.48
C GLN A 328 4.27 11.96 -4.62
N PHE A 329 5.36 11.20 -4.47
CA PHE A 329 5.72 10.16 -5.40
C PHE A 329 4.66 9.05 -5.42
N ALA A 330 4.29 8.51 -4.26
CA ALA A 330 3.29 7.45 -4.15
C ALA A 330 1.95 7.84 -4.79
N ALA A 331 1.50 9.08 -4.56
CA ALA A 331 0.28 9.62 -5.16
C ALA A 331 0.38 9.79 -6.68
N ALA A 332 1.52 10.22 -7.20
CA ALA A 332 1.76 10.34 -8.64
C ALA A 332 1.80 8.97 -9.31
N ALA A 333 2.51 8.01 -8.73
CA ALA A 333 2.59 6.63 -9.19
C ALA A 333 1.20 5.96 -9.21
N PHE A 334 0.44 6.05 -8.12
CA PHE A 334 -0.94 5.58 -8.10
C PHE A 334 -1.80 6.25 -9.17
N THR A 335 -1.74 7.58 -9.28
CA THR A 335 -2.58 8.32 -10.25
C THR A 335 -2.28 7.91 -11.69
N SER A 336 -1.01 7.69 -12.02
CA SER A 336 -0.59 7.25 -13.36
C SER A 336 -0.97 5.80 -13.64
N SER A 337 -0.91 4.92 -12.64
CA SER A 337 -1.25 3.50 -12.79
C SER A 337 -2.76 3.22 -12.71
N PHE A 338 -3.56 4.14 -12.14
CA PHE A 338 -4.98 3.89 -11.89
C PHE A 338 -5.80 3.51 -13.14
N PRO A 339 -5.63 4.15 -14.32
CA PRO A 339 -6.30 3.70 -15.55
C PRO A 339 -5.93 2.27 -15.96
N TRP A 340 -4.66 1.88 -15.79
CA TRP A 340 -4.20 0.52 -16.06
C TRP A 340 -4.84 -0.48 -15.07
N ILE A 341 -4.85 -0.16 -13.79
CA ILE A 341 -5.52 -0.98 -12.75
C ILE A 341 -6.99 -1.21 -13.14
N VAL A 342 -7.71 -0.15 -13.46
CA VAL A 342 -9.14 -0.21 -13.78
C VAL A 342 -9.41 -1.06 -15.03
N ALA A 343 -8.56 -0.93 -16.06
CA ALA A 343 -8.62 -1.77 -17.25
C ALA A 343 -8.39 -3.25 -16.94
N ARG A 344 -7.40 -3.56 -16.09
CA ARG A 344 -7.12 -4.93 -15.64
C ARG A 344 -8.29 -5.54 -14.86
N LEU A 345 -9.02 -4.74 -14.10
CA LEU A 345 -10.20 -5.15 -13.34
C LEU A 345 -11.47 -5.29 -14.22
N GLY A 346 -11.37 -5.11 -15.52
CA GLY A 346 -12.47 -5.27 -16.47
C GLY A 346 -13.50 -4.14 -16.45
N LEU A 347 -13.15 -2.97 -15.91
CA LEU A 347 -13.96 -1.77 -16.06
C LEU A 347 -13.53 -0.99 -17.31
N PRO A 348 -14.46 -0.28 -17.98
CA PRO A 348 -14.10 0.59 -19.08
C PRO A 348 -13.19 1.71 -18.60
N THR A 349 -12.27 2.11 -19.45
CA THR A 349 -11.46 3.32 -19.23
C THR A 349 -12.06 4.46 -20.04
N PRO A 350 -12.14 5.68 -19.53
CA PRO A 350 -12.58 6.83 -20.29
C PRO A 350 -11.76 6.95 -21.57
N SER A 351 -12.44 7.04 -22.71
CA SER A 351 -11.78 7.39 -23.98
C SER A 351 -11.27 8.83 -23.85
N GLY A 352 -9.94 9.01 -23.90
CA GLY A 352 -9.26 10.29 -23.83
C GLY A 352 -9.68 11.28 -24.92
#